data_2d52e8a12566a682ed881a8fcc978711
#
_entry.id   2d52e8a12566a682ed881a8fcc978711
#
_cell.length_a   1.000
_cell.length_b   1.000
_cell.length_c   1.000
_cell.angle_alpha   90.00
_cell.angle_beta   90.00
_cell.angle_gamma   90.00
#
_symmetry.space_group_name_H-M   'P 1'
#
loop_
_entity.id
_entity.type
_entity.pdbx_description
1 polymer ?
#
loop_
_entity_poly.entity_id
_entity_poly.type
_entity_poly.pdbx_seq_one_letter_code
_entity_poly.pdbx_strand_id
1 'polypeptide(L)'
;ICACLVGSEMCIRDSPYMELSELEVKRPGRTYTCDTLKILKEKYNLIYFIIGADSLFSIDKWYHADYVMKNCHLLAANRDNLDDEMIKQRIEFLKNTYGALIDIIDTPALPYSSTVIRENLKNGVSVEKMINPAVYDYIMKHGLYGVKSSKLEE
;
A
#
# COMPACT_ATOMS: atom_id res chain seq x y z
N ILE A 1 -16.84 6.67 -4.44
CA ILE A 1 -15.40 6.78 -4.11
C ILE A 1 -15.20 6.29 -2.70
N CYS A 2 -14.34 5.29 -2.50
CA CYS A 2 -14.04 4.79 -1.17
C CYS A 2 -13.26 5.85 -0.39
N ALA A 3 -13.64 6.12 0.88
CA ALA A 3 -13.00 7.14 1.71
C ALA A 3 -11.47 6.92 1.89
N CYS A 4 -11.01 5.67 1.82
CA CYS A 4 -9.58 5.35 1.86
C CYS A 4 -8.82 5.79 0.59
N LEU A 5 -9.48 5.85 -0.57
CA LEU A 5 -8.87 6.38 -1.81
C LEU A 5 -8.70 7.88 -1.74
N VAL A 6 -9.65 8.61 -1.17
CA VAL A 6 -9.55 10.07 -1.01
C VAL A 6 -8.36 10.45 -0.13
N GLY A 7 -8.15 9.76 0.99
CA GLY A 7 -7.00 10.01 1.85
C GLY A 7 -5.67 9.74 1.15
N SER A 8 -5.56 8.65 0.39
CA SER A 8 -4.36 8.32 -0.39
C SER A 8 -4.11 9.35 -1.50
N GLU A 9 -5.16 9.79 -2.21
CA GLU A 9 -5.07 10.81 -3.25
C GLU A 9 -4.53 12.13 -2.70
N MET A 10 -5.04 12.59 -1.56
CA MET A 10 -4.58 13.83 -0.93
C MET A 10 -3.10 13.75 -0.56
N CYS A 11 -2.64 12.65 0.04
CA CYS A 11 -1.23 12.46 0.38
C CYS A 11 -0.33 12.38 -0.86
N ILE A 12 -0.80 11.79 -1.96
CA ILE A 12 -0.06 11.66 -3.21
C ILE A 12 0.09 13.03 -3.88
N ARG A 13 -0.97 13.82 -3.93
CA ARG A 13 -0.96 15.15 -4.56
C ARG A 13 0.02 16.13 -3.90
N ASP A 14 0.28 15.96 -2.61
CA ASP A 14 1.24 16.78 -1.87
C ASP A 14 2.70 16.39 -2.12
N SER A 15 2.94 15.28 -2.83
CA SER A 15 4.28 14.78 -3.11
C SER A 15 4.71 15.10 -4.54
N PRO A 16 5.86 15.76 -4.75
CA PRO A 16 6.37 16.04 -6.09
C PRO A 16 6.92 14.77 -6.80
N TYR A 17 7.02 13.65 -6.09
CA TYR A 17 7.59 12.39 -6.58
C TYR A 17 6.54 11.30 -6.82
N MET A 18 5.26 11.59 -6.55
CA MET A 18 4.19 10.60 -6.68
C MET A 18 3.17 11.07 -7.70
N GLU A 19 2.65 10.13 -8.47
CA GLU A 19 1.54 10.33 -9.41
C GLU A 19 0.42 9.35 -9.07
N LEU A 20 -0.81 9.84 -9.02
CA LEU A 20 -1.99 9.01 -8.83
C LEU A 20 -2.36 8.32 -10.15
N SER A 21 -2.36 6.99 -10.14
CA SER A 21 -2.85 6.19 -11.26
C SER A 21 -4.25 5.64 -10.97
N GLU A 22 -5.19 5.93 -11.86
CA GLU A 22 -6.57 5.42 -11.77
C GLU A 22 -6.79 4.13 -12.57
N LEU A 23 -5.72 3.49 -13.05
CA LEU A 23 -5.79 2.30 -13.90
C LEU A 23 -6.64 1.17 -13.31
N GLU A 24 -6.54 0.96 -12.00
CA GLU A 24 -7.29 -0.08 -11.31
C GLU A 24 -8.71 0.35 -10.97
N VAL A 25 -8.91 1.62 -10.59
CA VAL A 25 -10.22 2.17 -10.22
C VAL A 25 -11.16 2.22 -11.41
N LYS A 26 -10.64 2.52 -12.60
CA LYS A 26 -11.43 2.60 -13.85
C LYS A 26 -11.70 1.23 -14.48
N ARG A 27 -11.03 0.18 -14.02
CA ARG A 27 -11.22 -1.17 -14.55
C ARG A 27 -12.48 -1.80 -13.97
N PRO A 28 -13.43 -2.30 -14.80
CA PRO A 28 -14.59 -3.01 -14.30
C PRO A 28 -14.19 -4.40 -13.76
N GLY A 29 -14.81 -4.83 -12.68
CA GLY A 29 -14.61 -6.14 -12.08
C GLY A 29 -13.44 -6.21 -11.08
N ARG A 30 -12.89 -7.42 -10.91
CA ARG A 30 -11.73 -7.62 -10.02
C ARG A 30 -10.46 -7.12 -10.67
N THR A 31 -9.64 -6.42 -9.89
CA THR A 31 -8.32 -5.96 -10.31
C THR A 31 -7.25 -6.91 -9.81
N TYR A 32 -6.38 -7.36 -10.71
CA TYR A 32 -5.24 -8.20 -10.40
C TYR A 32 -3.95 -7.48 -10.78
N THR A 33 -2.92 -7.63 -9.96
CA THR A 33 -1.61 -7.02 -10.17
C THR A 33 -1.00 -7.39 -11.52
N CYS A 34 -1.17 -8.63 -11.96
CA CYS A 34 -0.68 -9.06 -13.28
C CYS A 34 -1.29 -8.27 -14.45
N ASP A 35 -2.55 -7.88 -14.36
CA ASP A 35 -3.21 -7.12 -15.44
C ASP A 35 -2.77 -5.65 -15.43
N THR A 36 -2.54 -5.09 -14.25
CA THR A 36 -1.94 -3.77 -14.09
C THR A 36 -0.52 -3.73 -14.65
N LEU A 37 0.28 -4.76 -14.35
CA LEU A 37 1.63 -4.88 -14.88
C LEU A 37 1.67 -5.02 -16.41
N LYS A 38 0.73 -5.74 -17.03
CA LYS A 38 0.64 -5.83 -18.50
C LYS A 38 0.50 -4.45 -19.14
N ILE A 39 -0.40 -3.62 -18.61
CA ILE A 39 -0.62 -2.26 -19.11
C ILE A 39 0.63 -1.38 -18.87
N LEU A 40 1.24 -1.48 -17.70
CA LEU A 40 2.42 -0.69 -17.38
C LEU A 40 3.63 -1.10 -18.23
N LYS A 41 3.78 -2.38 -18.55
CA LYS A 41 4.87 -2.90 -19.41
C LYS A 41 4.80 -2.38 -20.86
N GLU A 42 3.65 -1.94 -21.34
CA GLU A 42 3.54 -1.27 -22.64
C GLU A 42 4.23 0.10 -22.66
N LYS A 43 4.35 0.74 -21.48
CA LYS A 43 4.92 2.08 -21.33
C LYS A 43 6.32 2.08 -20.73
N TYR A 44 6.61 1.11 -19.84
CA TYR A 44 7.82 1.10 -19.02
C TYR A 44 8.57 -0.21 -19.17
N ASN A 45 9.85 -0.14 -19.48
CA ASN A 45 10.72 -1.32 -19.60
C ASN A 45 11.08 -1.91 -18.23
N LEU A 46 11.21 -1.07 -17.20
CA LEU A 46 11.55 -1.43 -15.83
C LEU A 46 10.46 -0.96 -14.89
N ILE A 47 9.97 -1.89 -14.07
CA ILE A 47 8.94 -1.62 -13.07
C ILE A 47 9.43 -2.15 -11.74
N TYR A 48 9.47 -1.29 -10.72
CA TYR A 48 9.64 -1.67 -9.34
C TYR A 48 8.28 -1.73 -8.66
N PHE A 49 8.01 -2.84 -7.97
CA PHE A 49 6.75 -3.03 -7.25
C PHE A 49 7.04 -3.18 -5.76
N ILE A 50 6.62 -2.17 -4.99
CA ILE A 50 6.84 -2.12 -3.53
C ILE A 50 5.74 -2.92 -2.84
N ILE A 51 6.14 -3.87 -1.99
CA ILE A 51 5.24 -4.70 -1.18
C ILE A 51 5.72 -4.79 0.27
N GLY A 52 4.83 -5.11 1.20
CA GLY A 52 5.25 -5.50 2.54
C GLY A 52 5.98 -6.87 2.51
N ALA A 53 6.93 -7.07 3.40
CA ALA A 53 7.66 -8.34 3.49
C ALA A 53 6.73 -9.54 3.83
N ASP A 54 5.63 -9.30 4.55
CA ASP A 54 4.55 -10.25 4.80
C ASP A 54 3.93 -10.79 3.49
N SER A 55 3.81 -9.95 2.49
CA SER A 55 3.26 -10.31 1.17
C SER A 55 4.13 -11.31 0.41
N LEU A 56 5.45 -11.37 0.67
CA LEU A 56 6.34 -12.37 0.08
C LEU A 56 5.89 -13.81 0.40
N PHE A 57 5.30 -14.03 1.58
CA PHE A 57 4.85 -15.35 2.01
C PHE A 57 3.56 -15.81 1.34
N SER A 58 2.88 -14.92 0.61
CA SER A 58 1.61 -15.21 -0.06
C SER A 58 1.61 -14.89 -1.55
N ILE A 59 2.67 -14.26 -2.09
CA ILE A 59 2.71 -13.78 -3.48
C ILE A 59 2.59 -14.91 -4.52
N ASP A 60 3.07 -16.10 -4.21
CA ASP A 60 2.94 -17.30 -5.04
C ASP A 60 1.50 -17.80 -5.20
N LYS A 61 0.58 -17.33 -4.35
CA LYS A 61 -0.86 -17.61 -4.41
C LYS A 61 -1.64 -16.56 -5.20
N TRP A 62 -0.97 -15.51 -5.65
CA TRP A 62 -1.63 -14.45 -6.41
C TRP A 62 -2.02 -14.93 -7.81
N TYR A 63 -3.03 -14.30 -8.37
CA TYR A 63 -3.44 -14.60 -9.73
C TYR A 63 -2.31 -14.30 -10.73
N HIS A 64 -1.90 -15.29 -11.50
CA HIS A 64 -0.72 -15.23 -12.37
C HIS A 64 0.56 -14.73 -11.66
N ALA A 65 0.85 -15.29 -10.50
CA ALA A 65 2.03 -14.96 -9.68
C ALA A 65 3.35 -15.07 -10.45
N ASP A 66 3.48 -16.07 -11.33
CA ASP A 66 4.63 -16.26 -12.21
C ASP A 66 4.85 -15.06 -13.14
N TYR A 67 3.77 -14.51 -13.69
CA TYR A 67 3.84 -13.31 -14.52
C TYR A 67 4.29 -12.10 -13.70
N VAL A 68 3.73 -11.89 -12.52
CA VAL A 68 4.12 -10.78 -11.62
C VAL A 68 5.60 -10.85 -11.30
N MET A 69 6.08 -12.01 -10.84
CA MET A 69 7.48 -12.19 -10.41
C MET A 69 8.50 -12.07 -11.54
N LYS A 70 8.12 -12.38 -12.79
CA LYS A 70 9.01 -12.25 -13.97
C LYS A 70 9.01 -10.86 -14.59
N ASN A 71 7.99 -10.04 -14.35
CA ASN A 71 7.80 -8.79 -15.09
C ASN A 71 7.99 -7.52 -14.26
N CYS A 72 8.26 -7.64 -12.97
CA CYS A 72 8.67 -6.51 -12.13
C CYS A 72 9.77 -6.91 -11.16
N HIS A 73 10.49 -5.91 -10.66
CA HIS A 73 11.43 -6.05 -9.58
C HIS A 73 10.70 -5.78 -8.27
N LEU A 74 10.61 -6.76 -7.40
CA LEU A 74 9.92 -6.63 -6.11
C LEU A 74 10.83 -5.93 -5.11
N LEU A 75 10.31 -4.93 -4.45
CA LEU A 75 10.96 -4.24 -3.34
C LEU A 75 10.16 -4.54 -2.06
N ALA A 76 10.71 -5.38 -1.21
CA ALA A 76 10.06 -5.83 0.02
C ALA A 76 10.42 -4.94 1.21
N ALA A 77 9.45 -4.24 1.78
CA ALA A 77 9.63 -3.40 2.96
C ALA A 77 9.37 -4.23 4.23
N ASN A 78 10.41 -4.43 5.06
CA ASN A 78 10.29 -5.13 6.35
C ASN A 78 9.94 -4.14 7.48
N ARG A 79 8.67 -3.73 7.54
CA ARG A 79 8.15 -2.84 8.59
C ARG A 79 7.70 -3.56 9.87
N ASP A 80 7.40 -4.84 9.77
CA ASP A 80 6.79 -5.63 10.85
C ASP A 80 7.82 -6.42 11.67
N ASN A 81 9.13 -6.12 11.49
CA ASN A 81 10.25 -6.81 12.15
C ASN A 81 10.16 -8.34 12.02
N LEU A 82 9.76 -8.82 10.84
CA LEU A 82 9.79 -10.24 10.54
C LEU A 82 11.24 -10.74 10.63
N ASP A 83 11.39 -12.01 11.02
CA ASP A 83 12.69 -12.66 11.09
C ASP A 83 13.41 -12.58 9.74
N ASP A 84 14.56 -11.92 9.74
CA ASP A 84 15.37 -11.70 8.55
C ASP A 84 15.79 -13.02 7.88
N GLU A 85 16.01 -14.08 8.65
CA GLU A 85 16.38 -15.37 8.12
C GLU A 85 15.20 -16.01 7.37
N MET A 86 13.99 -15.93 7.90
CA MET A 86 12.78 -16.40 7.22
C MET A 86 12.54 -15.64 5.91
N ILE A 87 12.76 -14.32 5.93
CA ILE A 87 12.61 -13.50 4.73
C ILE A 87 13.65 -13.91 3.67
N LYS A 88 14.92 -14.08 4.04
CA LYS A 88 15.99 -14.51 3.14
C LYS A 88 15.69 -15.86 2.50
N GLN A 89 15.30 -16.85 3.29
CA GLN A 89 14.92 -18.18 2.78
C GLN A 89 13.75 -18.10 1.81
N ARG A 90 12.75 -17.27 2.12
CA ARG A 90 11.60 -17.06 1.24
C ARG A 90 11.99 -16.41 -0.08
N ILE A 91 12.85 -15.39 -0.04
CA ILE A 91 13.39 -14.72 -1.23
C ILE A 91 14.16 -15.72 -2.10
N GLU A 92 15.01 -16.54 -1.49
CA GLU A 92 15.79 -17.55 -2.20
C GLU A 92 14.86 -18.58 -2.89
N PHE A 93 13.84 -19.03 -2.19
CA PHE A 93 12.82 -19.90 -2.79
C PHE A 93 12.14 -19.26 -4.01
N LEU A 94 11.71 -17.99 -3.90
CA LEU A 94 11.04 -17.29 -4.99
C LEU A 94 11.98 -17.02 -6.17
N LYS A 95 13.24 -16.67 -5.91
CA LYS A 95 14.28 -16.50 -6.93
C LYS A 95 14.53 -17.81 -7.68
N ASN A 96 14.68 -18.92 -6.96
CA ASN A 96 14.99 -20.22 -7.57
C ASN A 96 13.79 -20.80 -8.33
N THR A 97 12.56 -20.61 -7.83
CA THR A 97 11.37 -21.21 -8.42
C THR A 97 10.82 -20.41 -9.59
N TYR A 98 10.84 -19.09 -9.48
CA TYR A 98 10.16 -18.20 -10.45
C TYR A 98 11.11 -17.28 -11.22
N GLY A 99 12.41 -17.24 -10.86
CA GLY A 99 13.36 -16.30 -11.41
C GLY A 99 13.07 -14.85 -10.97
N ALA A 100 12.44 -14.67 -9.82
CA ALA A 100 12.03 -13.35 -9.32
C ALA A 100 13.25 -12.47 -8.98
N LEU A 101 13.17 -11.19 -9.29
CA LEU A 101 14.09 -10.17 -8.79
C LEU A 101 13.49 -9.54 -7.54
N ILE A 102 14.15 -9.72 -6.40
CA ILE A 102 13.64 -9.25 -5.11
C ILE A 102 14.76 -8.63 -4.30
N ASP A 103 14.54 -7.40 -3.84
CA ASP A 103 15.41 -6.71 -2.87
C ASP A 103 14.61 -6.32 -1.63
N ILE A 104 15.30 -6.25 -0.48
CA ILE A 104 14.74 -5.75 0.78
C ILE A 104 15.01 -4.26 0.86
N ILE A 105 13.98 -3.50 1.23
CA ILE A 105 14.12 -2.08 1.54
C ILE A 105 14.11 -1.94 3.06
N ASP A 106 15.18 -1.37 3.60
CA ASP A 106 15.20 -0.91 4.98
C ASP A 106 14.25 0.29 5.12
N THR A 107 13.19 0.08 5.86
CA THR A 107 12.24 1.15 6.19
C THR A 107 12.28 1.42 7.68
N PRO A 108 12.35 2.69 8.11
CA PRO A 108 12.24 3.00 9.52
C PRO A 108 10.91 2.47 10.06
N ALA A 109 10.95 1.78 11.19
CA ALA A 109 9.75 1.33 11.88
C ALA A 109 8.93 2.57 12.29
N LEU A 110 7.84 2.82 11.59
CA LEU A 110 6.90 3.86 11.99
C LEU A 110 5.86 3.23 12.93
N PRO A 111 5.66 3.82 14.13
CA PRO A 111 4.74 3.27 15.14
C PRO A 111 3.26 3.46 14.76
N TYR A 112 2.99 3.79 13.49
CA TYR A 112 1.65 4.12 13.01
C TYR A 112 1.14 3.01 12.10
N SER A 113 0.01 2.41 12.47
CA SER A 113 -0.75 1.52 11.59
C SER A 113 -2.16 2.09 11.38
N SER A 114 -2.78 1.72 10.28
CA SER A 114 -4.17 2.12 10.00
C SER A 114 -5.14 1.62 11.07
N THR A 115 -4.83 0.53 11.74
CA THR A 115 -5.60 -0.01 12.87
C THR A 115 -5.51 0.92 14.07
N VAL A 116 -4.29 1.27 14.49
CA VAL A 116 -4.05 2.20 15.61
C VAL A 116 -4.71 3.56 15.35
N ILE A 117 -4.57 4.10 14.13
CA ILE A 117 -5.20 5.37 13.77
C ILE A 117 -6.71 5.31 13.90
N ARG A 118 -7.36 4.26 13.39
CA ARG A 118 -8.83 4.09 13.48
C ARG A 118 -9.31 3.87 14.91
N GLU A 119 -8.58 3.13 15.73
CA GLU A 119 -8.88 2.92 17.15
C GLU A 119 -8.76 4.23 17.92
N ASN A 120 -7.70 5.01 17.71
CA ASN A 120 -7.53 6.31 18.32
C ASN A 120 -8.68 7.27 17.96
N LEU A 121 -9.03 7.35 16.70
CA LEU A 121 -10.17 8.15 16.24
C LEU A 121 -11.48 7.75 16.91
N LYS A 122 -11.76 6.44 16.98
CA LYS A 122 -12.94 5.90 17.66
C LYS A 122 -12.98 6.24 19.15
N ASN A 123 -11.82 6.27 19.80
CA ASN A 123 -11.68 6.57 21.23
C ASN A 123 -11.51 8.07 21.51
N GLY A 124 -11.61 8.94 20.52
CA GLY A 124 -11.44 10.40 20.68
C GLY A 124 -10.01 10.84 20.95
N VAL A 125 -9.02 9.99 20.68
CA VAL A 125 -7.60 10.32 20.80
C VAL A 125 -7.13 11.02 19.52
N SER A 126 -6.44 12.16 19.65
CA SER A 126 -5.95 12.92 18.49
C SER A 126 -4.95 12.12 17.66
N VAL A 127 -5.13 12.15 16.35
CA VAL A 127 -4.26 11.52 15.36
C VAL A 127 -3.63 12.53 14.39
N GLU A 128 -3.71 13.82 14.69
CA GLU A 128 -3.22 14.91 13.82
C GLU A 128 -1.75 14.77 13.40
N LYS A 129 -0.91 14.20 14.28
CA LYS A 129 0.51 13.95 14.00
C LYS A 129 0.76 12.66 13.23
N MET A 130 -0.26 11.84 13.04
CA MET A 130 -0.16 10.51 12.40
C MET A 130 -0.63 10.52 10.96
N ILE A 131 -1.40 11.53 10.55
CA ILE A 131 -1.99 11.66 9.22
C ILE A 131 -1.87 13.09 8.70
N ASN A 132 -2.01 13.25 7.39
CA ASN A 132 -2.03 14.57 6.77
C ASN A 132 -3.20 15.41 7.33
N PRO A 133 -3.01 16.71 7.67
CA PRO A 133 -4.06 17.57 8.21
C PRO A 133 -5.34 17.59 7.36
N ALA A 134 -5.21 17.67 6.04
CA ALA A 134 -6.37 17.68 5.16
C ALA A 134 -7.16 16.36 5.21
N VAL A 135 -6.49 15.22 5.43
CA VAL A 135 -7.14 13.91 5.65
C VAL A 135 -7.85 13.90 7.00
N TYR A 136 -7.24 14.46 8.04
CA TYR A 136 -7.86 14.60 9.36
C TYR A 136 -9.15 15.43 9.28
N ASP A 137 -9.11 16.60 8.66
CA ASP A 137 -10.26 17.48 8.47
C ASP A 137 -11.39 16.77 7.69
N TYR A 138 -11.02 16.02 6.65
CA TYR A 138 -11.99 15.23 5.90
C TYR A 138 -12.68 14.16 6.77
N ILE A 139 -11.91 13.44 7.59
CA ILE A 139 -12.44 12.43 8.51
C ILE A 139 -13.42 13.06 9.51
N MET A 140 -13.03 14.18 10.12
CA MET A 140 -13.84 14.90 11.10
C MET A 140 -15.13 15.45 10.48
N LYS A 141 -15.01 16.07 9.31
CA LYS A 141 -16.16 16.64 8.57
C LYS A 141 -17.20 15.59 8.19
N HIS A 142 -16.75 14.39 7.79
CA HIS A 142 -17.63 13.32 7.32
C HIS A 142 -17.98 12.28 8.39
N GLY A 143 -17.51 12.44 9.63
CA GLY A 143 -17.80 11.54 10.75
C GLY A 143 -17.32 10.10 10.49
N LEU A 144 -16.18 9.92 9.82
CA LEU A 144 -15.68 8.61 9.48
C LEU A 144 -15.07 7.91 10.71
N TYR A 145 -15.02 6.58 10.67
CA TYR A 145 -14.43 5.73 11.72
C TYR A 145 -15.04 5.89 13.13
N GLY A 146 -16.31 6.32 13.22
CA GLY A 146 -17.03 6.47 14.48
C GLY A 146 -16.75 7.80 15.21
N VAL A 147 -16.08 8.73 14.58
CA VAL A 147 -15.94 10.09 15.09
C VAL A 147 -17.28 10.81 15.00
N LYS A 148 -17.67 11.50 16.06
CA LYS A 148 -18.85 12.36 16.00
C LYS A 148 -18.57 13.51 15.03
N SER A 149 -19.33 13.59 13.95
CA SER A 149 -19.25 14.69 13.00
C SER A 149 -19.41 16.01 13.77
N SER A 150 -18.39 16.85 13.72
CA SER A 150 -18.55 18.25 14.10
C SER A 150 -19.41 18.90 12.99
N LYS A 151 -20.72 18.84 13.11
CA LYS A 151 -21.57 19.79 12.38
C LYS A 151 -21.12 21.17 12.85
N LEU A 152 -20.47 21.89 11.97
CA LEU A 152 -20.38 23.32 12.10
C LEU A 152 -21.85 23.80 12.12
N GLU A 153 -22.32 24.19 13.29
CA GLU A 153 -23.54 24.99 13.39
C GLU A 153 -23.25 26.28 12.64
N GLU A 154 -23.95 26.47 11.52
CA GLU A 154 -24.09 27.74 10.85
C GLU A 154 -24.95 28.69 11.70
#